data_857a92d504eaf7b04add490fec75d192
#
_entry.id   857a92d504eaf7b04add490fec75d192
#
_cell.length_a   1.000
_cell.length_b   1.000
_cell.length_c   1.000
_cell.angle_alpha   90.00
_cell.angle_beta   90.00
_cell.angle_gamma   90.00
#
_symmetry.space_group_name_H-M   'P 1'
#
loop_
_entity.id
_entity.type
_entity.pdbx_description
1 polymer ?
#
loop_
_entity_poly.entity_id
_entity_poly.type
_entity_poly.pdbx_seq_one_letter_code
_entity_poly.pdbx_strand_id
1 'polypeptide(L)'
;DEWFPYWRNFCMDWIVKLGGNPENLRFRDHEKEELSFYSKGTTDIEYKFPWGWGEVWGIADRTDYDLTQHQNTSGKDMSYLDPITNEKYIPYVVEPAVGVERLFFMFFTDAYDEETLENGETRVVMRFNPVLAPVKAAILPLRKKYAEKAEEIRHELSYDFAVTYDEAGSIGKRYRRQDEVGTPFCITIDEQTMEDGTVTIRYRDSMEQERMTVEEVRNKICKEIRF
;
A
#
# COMPACT_ATOMS: atom_id res chain seq x y z
N ASP A 1 24.92 11.79 11.14
CA ASP A 1 24.74 12.53 9.88
C ASP A 1 24.34 11.64 8.71
N GLU A 2 24.66 10.33 8.71
CA GLU A 2 24.32 9.41 7.60
C GLU A 2 22.86 8.91 7.68
N TRP A 3 22.28 8.81 8.86
CA TRP A 3 20.94 8.26 9.06
C TRP A 3 19.81 9.19 8.63
N PHE A 4 19.97 10.51 8.73
CA PHE A 4 18.95 11.44 8.29
C PHE A 4 18.69 11.35 6.76
N PRO A 5 19.70 11.45 5.86
CA PRO A 5 19.50 11.23 4.43
C PRO A 5 19.05 9.81 4.09
N TYR A 6 19.47 8.79 4.87
CA TYR A 6 18.98 7.43 4.69
C TYR A 6 17.46 7.34 4.88
N TRP A 7 16.95 7.82 6.03
CA TRP A 7 15.50 7.78 6.33
C TRP A 7 14.69 8.65 5.38
N ARG A 8 15.20 9.81 4.99
CA ARG A 8 14.60 10.68 3.98
C ARG A 8 14.32 9.92 2.67
N ASN A 9 15.33 9.25 2.13
CA ASN A 9 15.20 8.49 0.89
C ASN A 9 14.37 7.22 1.09
N PHE A 10 14.58 6.49 2.18
CA PHE A 10 13.83 5.27 2.49
C PHE A 10 12.32 5.53 2.56
N CYS A 11 11.88 6.60 3.22
CA CYS A 11 10.45 6.93 3.32
C CYS A 11 9.84 7.28 1.96
N MET A 12 10.56 8.02 1.11
CA MET A 12 10.13 8.33 -0.25
C MET A 12 10.02 7.06 -1.10
N ASP A 13 11.07 6.23 -1.11
CA ASP A 13 11.10 4.98 -1.86
C ASP A 13 10.00 4.01 -1.42
N TRP A 14 9.71 3.98 -0.10
CA TRP A 14 8.63 3.19 0.47
C TRP A 14 7.25 3.60 -0.07
N ILE A 15 6.97 4.92 -0.15
CA ILE A 15 5.72 5.45 -0.72
C ILE A 15 5.61 5.05 -2.20
N VAL A 16 6.66 5.29 -2.98
CA VAL A 16 6.67 4.99 -4.43
C VAL A 16 6.52 3.49 -4.67
N LYS A 17 7.20 2.66 -3.90
CA LYS A 17 7.10 1.19 -4.01
C LYS A 17 5.69 0.68 -3.71
N LEU A 18 4.93 1.34 -2.86
CA LEU A 18 3.53 1.03 -2.57
C LEU A 18 2.54 1.60 -3.58
N GLY A 19 3.01 2.30 -4.61
CA GLY A 19 2.18 2.81 -5.71
C GLY A 19 1.85 4.30 -5.63
N GLY A 20 2.53 5.06 -4.75
CA GLY A 20 2.46 6.53 -4.79
C GLY A 20 3.09 7.05 -6.08
N ASN A 21 2.40 7.96 -6.77
CA ASN A 21 2.89 8.54 -8.02
C ASN A 21 4.03 9.53 -7.74
N PRO A 22 5.27 9.28 -8.21
CA PRO A 22 6.40 10.16 -7.96
C PRO A 22 6.23 11.58 -8.53
N GLU A 23 5.38 11.78 -9.56
CA GLU A 23 5.08 13.10 -10.11
C GLU A 23 4.25 13.97 -9.16
N ASN A 24 3.57 13.33 -8.21
CA ASN A 24 2.76 13.97 -7.18
C ASN A 24 3.50 14.09 -5.84
N LEU A 25 4.79 13.72 -5.78
CA LEU A 25 5.59 13.73 -4.57
C LEU A 25 6.79 14.68 -4.72
N ARG A 26 7.20 15.29 -3.63
CA ARG A 26 8.45 16.07 -3.57
C ARG A 26 9.02 16.10 -2.16
N PHE A 27 10.32 16.38 -2.07
CA PHE A 27 10.94 16.80 -0.83
C PHE A 27 10.81 18.31 -0.64
N ARG A 28 10.55 18.72 0.59
CA ARG A 28 10.62 20.10 1.05
C ARG A 28 11.53 20.16 2.26
N ASP A 29 12.76 20.62 2.04
CA ASP A 29 13.71 20.87 3.13
C ASP A 29 13.33 22.18 3.84
N HIS A 30 13.32 22.17 5.18
CA HIS A 30 13.02 23.36 5.97
C HIS A 30 14.20 24.34 5.97
N GLU A 31 13.88 25.61 5.81
CA GLU A 31 14.87 26.69 5.99
C GLU A 31 15.26 26.79 7.47
N LYS A 32 16.44 27.39 7.74
CA LYS A 32 16.97 27.48 9.12
C LYS A 32 16.01 28.15 10.10
N GLU A 33 15.27 29.14 9.63
CA GLU A 33 14.29 29.93 10.38
C GLU A 33 13.03 29.14 10.72
N GLU A 34 12.73 28.06 9.96
CA GLU A 34 11.60 27.16 10.17
C GLU A 34 11.94 26.00 11.12
N LEU A 35 13.24 25.71 11.30
CA LEU A 35 13.66 24.61 12.14
C LEU A 35 13.27 24.82 13.60
N SER A 36 12.73 23.78 14.21
CA SER A 36 12.58 23.73 15.66
C SER A 36 13.94 23.82 16.35
N PHE A 37 14.01 24.43 17.54
CA PHE A 37 15.25 24.65 18.29
C PHE A 37 16.05 23.39 18.62
N TYR A 38 15.39 22.22 18.57
CA TYR A 38 16.00 20.90 18.81
C TYR A 38 16.43 20.21 17.50
N SER A 39 16.09 20.74 16.34
CA SER A 39 16.34 20.09 15.05
C SER A 39 17.57 20.67 14.37
N LYS A 40 18.44 19.80 13.88
CA LYS A 40 19.58 20.13 13.02
C LYS A 40 19.16 20.23 11.54
N GLY A 41 18.09 19.50 11.16
CA GLY A 41 17.52 19.48 9.83
C GLY A 41 16.16 18.77 9.82
N THR A 42 15.25 19.27 9.01
CA THR A 42 13.93 18.68 8.80
C THR A 42 13.61 18.67 7.31
N THR A 43 13.08 17.57 6.83
CA THR A 43 12.58 17.42 5.46
C THR A 43 11.18 16.86 5.52
N ASP A 44 10.23 17.49 4.81
CA ASP A 44 8.92 16.92 4.57
C ASP A 44 8.90 16.17 3.22
N ILE A 45 8.20 15.06 3.18
CA ILE A 45 7.68 14.50 1.95
C ILE A 45 6.30 15.11 1.78
N GLU A 46 6.14 15.92 0.73
CA GLU A 46 4.87 16.54 0.38
C GLU A 46 4.23 15.82 -0.79
N TYR A 47 2.90 15.74 -0.75
CA TYR A 47 2.06 15.23 -1.83
C TYR A 47 1.20 16.37 -2.39
N LYS A 48 0.96 16.32 -3.70
CA LYS A 48 0.10 17.27 -4.43
C LYS A 48 -1.36 16.87 -4.28
N PHE A 49 -1.95 17.24 -3.14
CA PHE A 49 -3.38 17.06 -2.88
C PHE A 49 -4.25 17.91 -3.82
N PRO A 50 -5.57 17.64 -3.95
CA PRO A 50 -6.47 18.47 -4.77
C PRO A 50 -6.48 19.95 -4.42
N TRP A 51 -6.13 20.32 -3.19
CA TRP A 51 -6.03 21.70 -2.68
C TRP A 51 -4.61 22.29 -2.72
N GLY A 52 -3.61 21.55 -3.20
CA GLY A 52 -2.20 21.97 -3.27
C GLY A 52 -1.25 21.05 -2.52
N TRP A 53 0.01 21.44 -2.46
CA TRP A 53 1.05 20.69 -1.76
C TRP A 53 0.81 20.63 -0.26
N GLY A 54 1.00 19.47 0.34
CA GLY A 54 0.86 19.26 1.77
C GLY A 54 1.73 18.12 2.26
N GLU A 55 2.22 18.26 3.47
CA GLU A 55 3.03 17.26 4.16
C GLU A 55 2.27 15.94 4.33
N VAL A 56 2.94 14.84 4.01
CA VAL A 56 2.51 13.46 4.29
C VAL A 56 3.40 12.83 5.34
N TRP A 57 4.70 13.10 5.25
CA TRP A 57 5.71 12.51 6.13
C TRP A 57 6.80 13.52 6.47
N GLY A 58 6.99 13.82 7.74
CA GLY A 58 8.09 14.63 8.22
C GLY A 58 9.26 13.75 8.68
N ILE A 59 10.49 14.13 8.34
CA ILE A 59 11.71 13.49 8.81
C ILE A 59 12.59 14.54 9.48
N ALA A 60 12.91 14.40 10.76
CA ALA A 60 13.69 15.36 11.53
C ALA A 60 14.93 14.72 12.16
N ASP A 61 16.08 15.38 12.03
CA ASP A 61 17.27 15.12 12.85
C ASP A 61 17.14 15.95 14.14
N ARG A 62 16.73 15.32 15.22
CA ARG A 62 16.43 15.94 16.53
C ARG A 62 17.66 16.04 17.43
N THR A 63 18.84 15.72 16.92
CA THR A 63 20.10 15.70 17.67
C THR A 63 20.02 14.77 18.91
N ASP A 64 20.76 15.05 19.94
CA ASP A 64 20.72 14.39 21.25
C ASP A 64 19.72 15.02 22.23
N TYR A 65 18.94 16.00 21.75
CA TYR A 65 18.07 16.83 22.60
C TYR A 65 17.09 16.00 23.44
N ASP A 66 16.32 15.11 22.81
CA ASP A 66 15.28 14.37 23.52
C ASP A 66 15.85 13.45 24.61
N LEU A 67 16.91 12.70 24.28
CA LEU A 67 17.53 11.79 25.24
C LEU A 67 18.23 12.55 26.38
N THR A 68 18.82 13.70 26.08
CA THR A 68 19.38 14.59 27.10
C THR A 68 18.30 15.11 28.05
N GLN A 69 17.14 15.57 27.54
CA GLN A 69 16.02 16.01 28.39
C GLN A 69 15.47 14.84 29.24
N HIS A 70 15.31 13.66 28.65
CA HIS A 70 14.88 12.47 29.38
C HIS A 70 15.85 12.07 30.48
N GLN A 71 17.15 12.10 30.20
CA GLN A 71 18.19 11.84 31.18
C GLN A 71 18.15 12.85 32.35
N ASN A 72 18.10 14.14 32.04
CA ASN A 72 18.09 15.20 33.02
C ASN A 72 16.84 15.17 33.93
N THR A 73 15.69 14.81 33.38
CA THR A 73 14.42 14.74 34.11
C THR A 73 14.26 13.48 34.94
N SER A 74 14.64 12.32 34.37
CA SER A 74 14.45 11.02 35.03
C SER A 74 15.61 10.60 35.95
N GLY A 75 16.79 11.19 35.74
CA GLY A 75 18.04 10.78 36.40
C GLY A 75 18.59 9.44 35.90
N LYS A 76 17.99 8.88 34.83
CA LYS A 76 18.46 7.64 34.21
C LYS A 76 19.47 7.94 33.13
N ASP A 77 20.56 7.15 33.07
CA ASP A 77 21.56 7.25 32.01
C ASP A 77 20.93 6.82 30.67
N MET A 78 20.91 7.73 29.68
CA MET A 78 20.41 7.52 28.31
C MET A 78 21.55 7.42 27.28
N SER A 79 22.79 7.30 27.75
CA SER A 79 23.94 7.17 26.88
C SER A 79 24.09 5.76 26.32
N TYR A 80 24.67 5.67 25.15
CA TYR A 80 25.09 4.46 24.47
C TYR A 80 26.61 4.28 24.59
N LEU A 81 27.06 3.07 24.92
CA LEU A 81 28.46 2.69 24.88
C LEU A 81 28.71 1.92 23.58
N ASP A 82 29.49 2.50 22.66
CA ASP A 82 29.87 1.85 21.41
C ASP A 82 30.81 0.66 21.71
N PRO A 83 30.41 -0.58 21.38
CA PRO A 83 31.24 -1.76 21.66
C PRO A 83 32.52 -1.85 20.81
N ILE A 84 32.61 -1.08 19.72
CA ILE A 84 33.77 -1.09 18.82
C ILE A 84 34.79 -0.06 19.27
N THR A 85 34.35 1.19 19.48
CA THR A 85 35.22 2.33 19.85
C THR A 85 35.40 2.46 21.34
N ASN A 86 34.53 1.84 22.15
CA ASN A 86 34.44 2.00 23.60
C ASN A 86 34.17 3.46 24.05
N GLU A 87 33.60 4.26 23.16
CA GLU A 87 33.16 5.63 23.45
C GLU A 87 31.73 5.64 23.99
N LYS A 88 31.50 6.52 24.97
CA LYS A 88 30.19 6.70 25.57
C LYS A 88 29.64 8.06 25.15
N TYR A 89 28.43 8.07 24.53
CA TYR A 89 27.78 9.29 24.07
C TYR A 89 26.24 9.18 24.14
N ILE A 90 25.53 10.30 24.11
CA ILE A 90 24.08 10.34 23.95
C ILE A 90 23.78 10.30 22.44
N PRO A 91 23.06 9.28 21.93
CA PRO A 91 22.77 9.18 20.50
C PRO A 91 21.89 10.31 19.98
N TYR A 92 22.09 10.66 18.71
CA TYR A 92 21.13 11.48 17.97
C TYR A 92 19.86 10.65 17.65
N VAL A 93 18.73 11.34 17.65
CA VAL A 93 17.44 10.76 17.28
C VAL A 93 17.05 11.29 15.89
N VAL A 94 16.77 10.37 14.96
CA VAL A 94 16.13 10.70 13.70
C VAL A 94 14.70 10.21 13.78
N GLU A 95 13.74 11.12 13.60
CA GLU A 95 12.31 10.87 13.74
C GLU A 95 11.62 10.95 12.36
N PRO A 96 11.29 9.82 11.72
CA PRO A 96 10.32 9.81 10.64
C PRO A 96 8.91 9.73 11.24
N ALA A 97 8.09 10.76 11.01
CA ALA A 97 6.73 10.87 11.54
C ALA A 97 5.71 11.02 10.39
N VAL A 98 4.80 10.05 10.24
CA VAL A 98 3.83 10.00 9.14
C VAL A 98 2.41 10.33 9.62
N GLY A 99 1.69 11.14 8.83
CA GLY A 99 0.26 11.34 8.99
C GLY A 99 -0.52 10.20 8.32
N VAL A 100 -1.04 9.26 9.12
CA VAL A 100 -1.70 8.05 8.60
C VAL A 100 -2.90 8.39 7.71
N GLU A 101 -3.72 9.36 8.10
CA GLU A 101 -4.89 9.80 7.34
C GLU A 101 -4.50 10.48 6.02
N ARG A 102 -3.41 11.25 6.03
CA ARG A 102 -2.87 11.90 4.82
C ARG A 102 -2.27 10.87 3.87
N LEU A 103 -1.54 9.88 4.41
CA LEU A 103 -0.99 8.77 3.65
C LEU A 103 -2.11 7.94 3.00
N PHE A 104 -3.15 7.60 3.77
CA PHE A 104 -4.35 6.92 3.24
C PHE A 104 -4.98 7.72 2.10
N PHE A 105 -5.22 9.01 2.32
CA PHE A 105 -5.87 9.87 1.32
C PHE A 105 -5.02 10.04 0.05
N MET A 106 -3.69 10.12 0.20
CA MET A 106 -2.74 10.15 -0.91
C MET A 106 -2.87 8.90 -1.79
N PHE A 107 -2.76 7.69 -1.19
CA PHE A 107 -2.90 6.44 -1.95
C PHE A 107 -4.29 6.27 -2.56
N PHE A 108 -5.32 6.74 -1.87
CA PHE A 108 -6.69 6.72 -2.38
C PHE A 108 -6.86 7.63 -3.61
N THR A 109 -6.27 8.83 -3.56
CA THR A 109 -6.31 9.80 -4.66
C THR A 109 -5.52 9.31 -5.87
N ASP A 110 -4.31 8.78 -5.66
CA ASP A 110 -3.47 8.26 -6.76
C ASP A 110 -4.05 6.98 -7.39
N ALA A 111 -4.83 6.20 -6.63
CA ALA A 111 -5.44 4.99 -7.16
C ALA A 111 -6.69 5.24 -8.01
N TYR A 112 -7.34 6.40 -7.87
CA TYR A 112 -8.56 6.71 -8.62
C TYR A 112 -8.27 7.00 -10.08
N ASP A 113 -8.96 6.30 -10.99
CA ASP A 113 -8.84 6.48 -12.43
C ASP A 113 -10.19 6.33 -13.13
N GLU A 114 -10.40 7.14 -14.17
CA GLU A 114 -11.54 7.06 -15.10
C GLU A 114 -11.03 6.76 -16.50
N GLU A 115 -11.22 5.54 -16.93
CA GLU A 115 -10.74 5.02 -18.20
C GLU A 115 -11.88 4.99 -19.25
N THR A 116 -11.62 5.52 -20.43
CA THR A 116 -12.55 5.37 -21.56
C THR A 116 -12.17 4.13 -22.36
N LEU A 117 -13.09 3.17 -22.43
CA LEU A 117 -12.91 1.92 -23.16
C LEU A 117 -13.08 2.13 -24.67
N GLU A 118 -12.63 1.16 -25.48
CA GLU A 118 -12.76 1.17 -26.95
C GLU A 118 -14.21 1.32 -27.43
N ASN A 119 -15.18 0.82 -26.66
CA ASN A 119 -16.61 0.93 -26.95
C ASN A 119 -17.22 2.28 -26.55
N GLY A 120 -16.41 3.22 -26.03
CA GLY A 120 -16.83 4.55 -25.57
C GLY A 120 -17.46 4.61 -24.18
N GLU A 121 -17.56 3.47 -23.46
CA GLU A 121 -18.01 3.45 -22.07
C GLU A 121 -16.90 3.92 -21.13
N THR A 122 -17.27 4.62 -20.05
CA THR A 122 -16.35 5.00 -18.98
C THR A 122 -16.30 3.89 -17.94
N ARG A 123 -15.09 3.52 -17.55
CA ARG A 123 -14.78 2.60 -16.46
C ARG A 123 -14.12 3.35 -15.32
N VAL A 124 -14.76 3.36 -14.17
CA VAL A 124 -14.13 3.82 -12.92
C VAL A 124 -13.34 2.66 -12.32
N VAL A 125 -12.11 2.91 -11.93
CA VAL A 125 -11.25 1.89 -11.34
C VAL A 125 -10.36 2.48 -10.24
N MET A 126 -10.25 1.76 -9.12
CA MET A 126 -9.29 2.08 -8.08
C MET A 126 -8.04 1.22 -8.27
N ARG A 127 -6.97 1.82 -8.79
CA ARG A 127 -5.71 1.13 -9.14
C ARG A 127 -4.77 0.98 -7.94
N PHE A 128 -5.29 0.54 -6.80
CA PHE A 128 -4.44 0.25 -5.65
C PHE A 128 -3.35 -0.76 -6.01
N ASN A 129 -2.15 -0.53 -5.50
CA ASN A 129 -1.15 -1.59 -5.44
C ASN A 129 -1.79 -2.83 -4.77
N PRO A 130 -1.62 -4.06 -5.30
CA PRO A 130 -2.21 -5.27 -4.72
C PRO A 130 -1.92 -5.44 -3.22
N VAL A 131 -0.76 -4.96 -2.74
CA VAL A 131 -0.41 -4.95 -1.30
C VAL A 131 -1.38 -4.10 -0.48
N LEU A 132 -1.85 -2.97 -1.02
CA LEU A 132 -2.75 -2.02 -0.33
C LEU A 132 -4.23 -2.32 -0.54
N ALA A 133 -4.60 -3.04 -1.59
CA ALA A 133 -6.00 -3.35 -1.89
C ALA A 133 -6.68 -4.03 -0.69
N PRO A 134 -7.84 -3.53 -0.20
CA PRO A 134 -8.52 -4.10 0.97
C PRO A 134 -8.96 -5.55 0.76
N VAL A 135 -9.41 -5.86 -0.45
CA VAL A 135 -9.77 -7.21 -0.91
C VAL A 135 -8.80 -7.60 -2.01
N LYS A 136 -8.18 -8.78 -1.87
CA LYS A 136 -7.18 -9.25 -2.83
C LYS A 136 -7.81 -9.96 -4.02
N ALA A 137 -8.86 -10.73 -3.77
CA ALA A 137 -9.56 -11.47 -4.82
C ALA A 137 -11.07 -11.46 -4.62
N ALA A 138 -11.82 -11.55 -5.74
CA ALA A 138 -13.25 -11.75 -5.73
C ALA A 138 -13.62 -13.05 -6.44
N ILE A 139 -14.41 -13.89 -5.79
CA ILE A 139 -14.91 -15.15 -6.38
C ILE A 139 -16.28 -14.89 -7.00
N LEU A 140 -16.39 -15.16 -8.30
CA LEU A 140 -17.53 -14.80 -9.13
C LEU A 140 -18.08 -16.03 -9.85
N PRO A 141 -19.07 -16.78 -9.29
CA PRO A 141 -19.66 -17.92 -9.98
C PRO A 141 -20.44 -17.45 -11.21
N LEU A 142 -20.10 -17.92 -12.41
CA LEU A 142 -20.75 -17.49 -13.66
C LEU A 142 -22.27 -17.74 -13.65
N ARG A 143 -22.71 -18.82 -12.99
CA ARG A 143 -24.13 -19.19 -12.78
C ARG A 143 -24.35 -19.69 -11.35
N LYS A 144 -25.57 -19.54 -10.83
CA LYS A 144 -25.95 -20.00 -9.48
C LYS A 144 -25.63 -21.48 -9.20
N LYS A 145 -25.67 -22.33 -10.20
CA LYS A 145 -25.33 -23.77 -10.03
C LYS A 145 -23.87 -24.01 -9.61
N TYR A 146 -22.99 -23.00 -9.73
CA TYR A 146 -21.58 -23.08 -9.32
C TYR A 146 -21.32 -22.44 -7.95
N ALA A 147 -22.38 -21.97 -7.26
CA ALA A 147 -22.23 -21.23 -6.01
C ALA A 147 -21.52 -22.04 -4.91
N GLU A 148 -21.86 -23.34 -4.78
CA GLU A 148 -21.25 -24.23 -3.79
C GLU A 148 -19.73 -24.36 -4.02
N LYS A 149 -19.31 -24.62 -5.27
CA LYS A 149 -17.88 -24.70 -5.62
C LYS A 149 -17.17 -23.38 -5.46
N ALA A 150 -17.84 -22.28 -5.77
CA ALA A 150 -17.29 -20.94 -5.58
C ALA A 150 -17.06 -20.61 -4.09
N GLU A 151 -17.99 -20.99 -3.21
CA GLU A 151 -17.82 -20.83 -1.76
C GLU A 151 -16.72 -21.72 -1.19
N GLU A 152 -16.59 -22.96 -1.69
CA GLU A 152 -15.46 -23.85 -1.34
C GLU A 152 -14.12 -23.18 -1.66
N ILE A 153 -13.93 -22.67 -2.89
CA ILE A 153 -12.71 -21.99 -3.33
C ILE A 153 -12.50 -20.69 -2.55
N ARG A 154 -13.57 -19.90 -2.29
CA ARG A 154 -13.48 -18.71 -1.46
C ARG A 154 -12.96 -19.04 -0.07
N HIS A 155 -13.52 -20.06 0.57
CA HIS A 155 -13.10 -20.50 1.90
C HIS A 155 -11.64 -20.94 1.89
N GLU A 156 -11.23 -21.74 0.90
CA GLU A 156 -9.85 -22.21 0.74
C GLU A 156 -8.86 -21.02 0.64
N LEU A 157 -9.11 -20.06 -0.25
CA LEU A 157 -8.22 -18.92 -0.46
C LEU A 157 -8.25 -17.90 0.70
N SER A 158 -9.33 -17.87 1.48
CA SER A 158 -9.47 -16.93 2.61
C SER A 158 -8.51 -17.19 3.79
N TYR A 159 -7.82 -18.33 3.80
CA TYR A 159 -6.75 -18.60 4.77
C TYR A 159 -5.48 -17.80 4.48
N ASP A 160 -5.26 -17.39 3.23
CA ASP A 160 -4.02 -16.73 2.80
C ASP A 160 -4.19 -15.22 2.63
N PHE A 161 -5.39 -14.76 2.19
CA PHE A 161 -5.67 -13.34 1.94
C PHE A 161 -7.16 -13.01 1.97
N ALA A 162 -7.49 -11.71 1.99
CA ALA A 162 -8.87 -11.23 1.99
C ALA A 162 -9.56 -11.53 0.65
N VAL A 163 -10.66 -12.28 0.71
CA VAL A 163 -11.45 -12.71 -0.46
C VAL A 163 -12.92 -12.33 -0.27
N THR A 164 -13.53 -11.75 -1.30
CA THR A 164 -14.97 -11.50 -1.36
C THR A 164 -15.68 -12.44 -2.32
N TYR A 165 -17.01 -12.46 -2.25
CA TYR A 165 -17.87 -13.25 -3.13
C TYR A 165 -18.98 -12.37 -3.69
N ASP A 166 -19.30 -12.51 -5.00
CA ASP A 166 -20.38 -11.78 -5.63
C ASP A 166 -21.04 -12.60 -6.73
N GLU A 167 -22.35 -12.82 -6.62
CA GLU A 167 -23.18 -13.50 -7.62
C GLU A 167 -24.29 -12.62 -8.21
N ALA A 168 -24.34 -11.32 -7.82
CA ALA A 168 -25.45 -10.44 -8.17
C ALA A 168 -25.32 -9.85 -9.58
N GLY A 169 -26.30 -10.07 -10.44
CA GLY A 169 -26.36 -9.53 -11.80
C GLY A 169 -25.44 -10.25 -12.80
N SER A 170 -25.13 -9.60 -13.92
CA SER A 170 -24.24 -10.17 -14.95
C SER A 170 -22.79 -10.15 -14.53
N ILE A 171 -21.97 -11.05 -15.08
CA ILE A 171 -20.53 -11.12 -14.79
C ILE A 171 -19.80 -9.80 -15.09
N GLY A 172 -20.15 -9.10 -16.18
CA GLY A 172 -19.57 -7.80 -16.50
C GLY A 172 -19.85 -6.74 -15.43
N LYS A 173 -21.07 -6.70 -14.86
CA LYS A 173 -21.41 -5.78 -13.76
C LYS A 173 -20.64 -6.10 -12.48
N ARG A 174 -20.38 -7.39 -12.22
CA ARG A 174 -19.57 -7.82 -11.07
C ARG A 174 -18.11 -7.39 -11.23
N TYR A 175 -17.54 -7.56 -12.42
CA TYR A 175 -16.19 -7.05 -12.70
C TYR A 175 -16.11 -5.53 -12.46
N ARG A 176 -17.10 -4.75 -12.95
CA ARG A 176 -17.11 -3.30 -12.72
C ARG A 176 -17.13 -2.93 -11.23
N ARG A 177 -17.98 -3.59 -10.42
CA ARG A 177 -17.98 -3.36 -8.97
C ARG A 177 -16.64 -3.68 -8.31
N GLN A 178 -15.95 -4.73 -8.77
CA GLN A 178 -14.63 -5.07 -8.26
C GLN A 178 -13.56 -4.08 -8.71
N ASP A 179 -13.65 -3.58 -9.95
CA ASP A 179 -12.79 -2.51 -10.46
C ASP A 179 -12.97 -1.23 -9.61
N GLU A 180 -14.22 -0.84 -9.32
CA GLU A 180 -14.57 0.33 -8.50
C GLU A 180 -14.08 0.26 -7.05
N VAL A 181 -14.06 -0.91 -6.43
CA VAL A 181 -13.53 -1.09 -5.07
C VAL A 181 -12.03 -1.40 -5.03
N GLY A 182 -11.43 -1.59 -6.20
CA GLY A 182 -9.99 -1.77 -6.34
C GLY A 182 -9.48 -3.19 -6.09
N THR A 183 -10.35 -4.23 -6.21
CA THR A 183 -9.95 -5.63 -6.11
C THR A 183 -9.05 -6.01 -7.30
N PRO A 184 -7.77 -6.39 -7.09
CA PRO A 184 -6.83 -6.61 -8.19
C PRO A 184 -7.12 -7.86 -9.02
N PHE A 185 -7.76 -8.88 -8.43
CA PHE A 185 -7.99 -10.17 -9.08
C PHE A 185 -9.45 -10.61 -8.97
N CYS A 186 -10.07 -11.00 -10.09
CA CYS A 186 -11.38 -11.64 -10.11
C CYS A 186 -11.24 -13.07 -10.58
N ILE A 187 -11.80 -14.02 -9.82
CA ILE A 187 -11.72 -15.44 -10.07
C ILE A 187 -13.12 -15.94 -10.47
N THR A 188 -13.28 -16.35 -11.73
CA THR A 188 -14.55 -16.80 -12.25
C THR A 188 -14.64 -18.33 -12.20
N ILE A 189 -15.75 -18.83 -11.65
CA ILE A 189 -16.09 -20.24 -11.54
C ILE A 189 -17.16 -20.57 -12.59
N ASP A 190 -16.85 -21.49 -13.48
CA ASP A 190 -17.66 -21.84 -14.66
C ASP A 190 -17.85 -23.36 -14.85
N GLU A 191 -18.32 -23.78 -16.01
CA GLU A 191 -18.55 -25.17 -16.32
C GLU A 191 -17.26 -26.01 -16.38
N GLN A 192 -16.21 -25.42 -16.97
CA GLN A 192 -14.91 -26.08 -17.05
C GLN A 192 -14.28 -26.26 -15.67
N THR A 193 -14.54 -25.34 -14.72
CA THR A 193 -14.11 -25.53 -13.33
C THR A 193 -14.68 -26.82 -12.71
N MET A 194 -15.92 -27.20 -13.09
CA MET A 194 -16.54 -28.42 -12.58
C MET A 194 -15.97 -29.69 -13.25
N GLU A 195 -15.35 -29.55 -14.43
CA GLU A 195 -14.78 -30.68 -15.19
C GLU A 195 -13.33 -30.95 -14.79
N ASP A 196 -12.50 -29.92 -14.70
CA ASP A 196 -11.06 -30.06 -14.56
C ASP A 196 -10.46 -29.32 -13.32
N GLY A 197 -11.29 -28.61 -12.55
CA GLY A 197 -10.87 -27.88 -11.34
C GLY A 197 -10.12 -26.57 -11.62
N THR A 198 -9.97 -26.16 -12.90
CA THR A 198 -9.33 -24.90 -13.24
C THR A 198 -10.30 -23.72 -13.15
N VAL A 199 -9.79 -22.52 -12.93
CA VAL A 199 -10.57 -21.28 -12.81
C VAL A 199 -10.02 -20.21 -13.76
N THR A 200 -10.84 -19.22 -14.09
CA THR A 200 -10.37 -18.06 -14.87
C THR A 200 -10.05 -16.91 -13.91
N ILE A 201 -8.79 -16.46 -13.90
CA ILE A 201 -8.38 -15.22 -13.23
C ILE A 201 -8.43 -14.05 -14.20
N ARG A 202 -9.03 -12.93 -13.79
CA ARG A 202 -9.01 -11.64 -14.51
C ARG A 202 -8.24 -10.61 -13.72
N TYR A 203 -7.35 -9.90 -14.39
CA TYR A 203 -6.56 -8.81 -13.85
C TYR A 203 -7.33 -7.49 -13.95
N ARG A 204 -7.43 -6.75 -12.86
CA ARG A 204 -8.13 -5.44 -12.81
C ARG A 204 -7.56 -4.46 -13.84
N ASP A 205 -6.25 -4.31 -13.90
CA ASP A 205 -5.62 -3.23 -14.64
C ASP A 205 -5.61 -3.46 -16.15
N SER A 206 -5.27 -4.65 -16.63
CA SER A 206 -5.24 -5.00 -18.05
C SER A 206 -6.57 -5.55 -18.58
N MET A 207 -7.47 -6.01 -17.70
CA MET A 207 -8.68 -6.79 -18.01
C MET A 207 -8.39 -8.14 -18.71
N GLU A 208 -7.13 -8.52 -18.85
CA GLU A 208 -6.73 -9.81 -19.39
C GLU A 208 -7.21 -10.96 -18.49
N GLN A 209 -7.42 -12.10 -19.10
CA GLN A 209 -7.89 -13.30 -18.43
C GLN A 209 -6.99 -14.48 -18.77
N GLU A 210 -6.67 -15.27 -17.75
CA GLU A 210 -5.91 -16.51 -17.88
C GLU A 210 -6.65 -17.65 -17.18
N ARG A 211 -6.44 -18.88 -17.66
CA ARG A 211 -6.97 -20.07 -17.00
C ARG A 211 -5.85 -20.82 -16.31
N MET A 212 -6.09 -21.20 -15.05
CA MET A 212 -5.08 -21.89 -14.23
C MET A 212 -5.77 -22.64 -13.09
N THR A 213 -5.02 -23.48 -12.38
CA THR A 213 -5.49 -24.18 -11.18
C THR A 213 -5.67 -23.21 -10.00
N VAL A 214 -6.47 -23.57 -9.01
CA VAL A 214 -6.65 -22.77 -7.77
C VAL A 214 -5.33 -22.58 -7.04
N GLU A 215 -4.46 -23.59 -7.04
CA GLU A 215 -3.13 -23.51 -6.41
C GLU A 215 -2.22 -22.49 -7.12
N GLU A 216 -2.21 -22.47 -8.45
CA GLU A 216 -1.45 -21.48 -9.23
C GLU A 216 -1.98 -20.07 -8.98
N VAL A 217 -3.31 -19.88 -8.91
CA VAL A 217 -3.93 -18.60 -8.52
C VAL A 217 -3.45 -18.16 -7.13
N ARG A 218 -3.51 -19.05 -6.14
CA ARG A 218 -3.02 -18.79 -4.78
C ARG A 218 -1.58 -18.31 -4.78
N ASN A 219 -0.70 -19.08 -5.42
CA ASN A 219 0.73 -18.79 -5.46
C ASN A 219 1.02 -17.45 -6.16
N LYS A 220 0.30 -17.16 -7.25
CA LYS A 220 0.42 -15.90 -7.99
C LYS A 220 0.00 -14.71 -7.12
N ILE A 221 -1.18 -14.76 -6.52
CA ILE A 221 -1.69 -13.69 -5.66
C ILE A 221 -0.78 -13.49 -4.45
N CYS A 222 -0.38 -14.57 -3.75
CA CYS A 222 0.54 -14.48 -2.62
C CYS A 222 1.88 -13.82 -2.97
N LYS A 223 2.36 -13.98 -4.21
CA LYS A 223 3.56 -13.30 -4.69
C LYS A 223 3.33 -11.80 -4.91
N GLU A 224 2.21 -11.43 -5.52
CA GLU A 224 1.86 -10.04 -5.84
C GLU A 224 1.53 -9.17 -4.61
N ILE A 225 1.03 -9.77 -3.52
CA ILE A 225 0.69 -9.07 -2.28
C ILE A 225 1.82 -9.03 -1.25
N ARG A 226 3.02 -9.52 -1.58
CA ARG A 226 4.20 -9.41 -0.71
C ARG A 226 4.88 -8.06 -0.92
N PHE A 227 5.21 -7.43 0.21
CA PHE A 227 5.97 -6.17 0.24
C PHE A 227 7.46 -6.40 0.52
#